data_6489b5023a6a7340a2d4fcaba7227d8f
#
_entry.id   6489b5023a6a7340a2d4fcaba7227d8f
#
_cell.length_a   1.000
_cell.length_b   1.000
_cell.length_c   1.000
_cell.angle_alpha   90.00
_cell.angle_beta   90.00
_cell.angle_gamma   90.00
#
_symmetry.space_group_name_H-M   'P 1'
#
loop_
_entity.id
_entity.type
_entity.pdbx_description
1 polymer ?
#
loop_
_entity_poly.entity_id
_entity_poly.type
_entity_poly.pdbx_seq_one_letter_code
_entity_poly.pdbx_strand_id
1 'polypeptide(L)'
;MQFKDIVGQRDVINRLTEIIDSGRISHAQLLLGDERDGSLQLAWAYMQYLCCRNRVHYNGERGTENGERGAESGELRADSCGECPECKKISQLVHPDLHFVFPNPPNGSPSVSSEDYMAEFLSFLREQRALGTLDDFNRYLDRDIKTTMIRESDAANVVRTLGMKPYEGGWRMLVIWRPSKMNKEAANELLKTLEEPLPQTLILLVDDSTEELLPTIVSRVQVVRLKSEAGERRVENAEFGPLLVDWLRMLFKLKMKELAGQVEKMAALGREEQKQFLQYALGVMRDCFLKSAAGLPCNLGSGDAKFDAMFPNMVTVNNIELINDALNDALFAIGRNAYGKIAFMELSFRISKALKKR
;
A
#
# COMPACT_ATOMS: atom_id res chain seq x y z
N MET A 1 9.60 -15.20 -1.31
CA MET A 1 9.58 -13.81 -1.81
C MET A 1 10.99 -13.24 -1.69
N GLN A 2 11.58 -12.78 -2.77
CA GLN A 2 12.89 -12.14 -2.78
C GLN A 2 12.72 -10.66 -3.18
N PHE A 3 13.72 -9.83 -2.89
CA PHE A 3 13.65 -8.41 -3.27
C PHE A 3 13.61 -8.19 -4.79
N LYS A 4 14.22 -9.09 -5.56
CA LYS A 4 14.15 -9.05 -7.03
C LYS A 4 12.74 -9.25 -7.57
N ASP A 5 11.85 -9.89 -6.79
CA ASP A 5 10.45 -10.14 -7.17
C ASP A 5 9.55 -8.90 -6.97
N ILE A 6 10.06 -7.86 -6.29
CA ILE A 6 9.33 -6.63 -5.98
C ILE A 6 9.61 -5.61 -7.08
N VAL A 7 8.55 -5.10 -7.67
CA VAL A 7 8.64 -4.03 -8.67
C VAL A 7 8.88 -2.70 -7.95
N GLY A 8 9.82 -1.90 -8.47
CA GLY A 8 10.18 -0.63 -7.87
C GLY A 8 10.85 -0.72 -6.50
N GLN A 9 10.70 0.30 -5.67
CA GLN A 9 11.19 0.37 -4.28
C GLN A 9 12.71 0.16 -4.10
N ARG A 10 13.52 0.21 -5.16
CA ARG A 10 14.96 -0.14 -5.15
C ARG A 10 15.76 0.62 -4.10
N ASP A 11 15.51 1.92 -3.96
CA ASP A 11 16.21 2.75 -2.97
C ASP A 11 15.85 2.33 -1.53
N VAL A 12 14.57 2.01 -1.30
CA VAL A 12 14.09 1.54 0.01
C VAL A 12 14.71 0.18 0.32
N ILE A 13 14.70 -0.74 -0.64
CA ILE A 13 15.30 -2.08 -0.52
C ILE A 13 16.79 -1.96 -0.22
N ASN A 14 17.54 -1.18 -0.99
CA ASN A 14 18.98 -1.00 -0.79
C ASN A 14 19.31 -0.41 0.59
N ARG A 15 18.49 0.52 1.09
CA ARG A 15 18.63 1.05 2.45
C ARG A 15 18.34 0.00 3.51
N LEU A 16 17.31 -0.82 3.33
CA LEU A 16 16.96 -1.89 4.28
C LEU A 16 18.03 -2.99 4.32
N THR A 17 18.58 -3.39 3.16
CA THR A 17 19.67 -4.37 3.11
C THR A 17 20.93 -3.85 3.80
N GLU A 18 21.29 -2.57 3.58
CA GLU A 18 22.43 -1.93 4.25
C GLU A 18 22.24 -1.88 5.79
N ILE A 19 21.03 -1.60 6.27
CA ILE A 19 20.70 -1.61 7.71
C ILE A 19 20.90 -3.01 8.31
N ILE A 20 20.43 -4.07 7.62
CA ILE A 20 20.63 -5.45 8.06
C ILE A 20 22.12 -5.83 8.06
N ASP A 21 22.84 -5.53 7.00
CA ASP A 21 24.24 -5.92 6.84
C ASP A 21 25.16 -5.18 7.79
N SER A 22 24.81 -3.94 8.17
CA SER A 22 25.50 -3.19 9.22
C SER A 22 25.14 -3.59 10.65
N GLY A 23 24.15 -4.47 10.84
CA GLY A 23 23.68 -4.90 12.15
C GLY A 23 22.92 -3.82 12.94
N ARG A 24 22.53 -2.70 12.31
CA ARG A 24 21.84 -1.57 12.96
C ARG A 24 20.32 -1.64 12.79
N ILE A 25 19.75 -2.80 12.99
CA ILE A 25 18.32 -3.05 12.75
C ILE A 25 17.51 -2.43 13.89
N SER A 26 16.58 -1.52 13.54
CA SER A 26 15.56 -1.07 14.48
C SER A 26 14.60 -2.21 14.76
N HIS A 27 14.33 -2.47 16.03
CA HIS A 27 13.45 -3.54 16.47
C HIS A 27 11.98 -3.36 16.04
N ALA A 28 11.55 -2.12 15.81
CA ALA A 28 10.20 -1.80 15.38
C ALA A 28 10.24 -0.83 14.19
N GLN A 29 9.65 -1.22 13.08
CA GLN A 29 9.63 -0.45 11.85
C GLN A 29 8.20 -0.40 11.30
N LEU A 30 7.79 0.77 10.78
CA LEU A 30 6.54 0.97 10.07
C LEU A 30 6.84 1.13 8.58
N LEU A 31 6.47 0.14 7.79
CA LEU A 31 6.47 0.21 6.33
C LEU A 31 5.20 0.93 5.89
N LEU A 32 5.35 2.16 5.44
CA LEU A 32 4.27 3.07 5.13
C LEU A 32 4.16 3.28 3.62
N GLY A 33 3.07 2.79 3.05
CA GLY A 33 2.75 2.92 1.62
C GLY A 33 1.42 2.30 1.32
N ASP A 34 0.81 2.66 0.19
CA ASP A 34 -0.44 2.04 -0.26
C ASP A 34 -0.31 0.50 -0.26
N GLU A 35 -1.37 -0.22 0.08
CA GLU A 35 -1.36 -1.70 0.14
C GLU A 35 -0.83 -2.33 -1.16
N ARG A 36 -1.14 -1.70 -2.30
CA ARG A 36 -0.70 -2.14 -3.63
C ARG A 36 0.73 -1.69 -3.98
N ASP A 37 1.39 -0.83 -3.18
CA ASP A 37 2.80 -0.45 -3.37
C ASP A 37 3.79 -1.54 -2.93
N GLY A 38 3.25 -2.72 -2.57
CA GLY A 38 4.06 -3.87 -2.19
C GLY A 38 4.64 -3.78 -0.78
N SER A 39 4.04 -2.99 0.12
CA SER A 39 4.49 -2.86 1.51
C SER A 39 4.53 -4.21 2.24
N LEU A 40 3.53 -5.05 2.04
CA LEU A 40 3.49 -6.40 2.62
C LEU A 40 4.44 -7.38 1.91
N GLN A 41 4.64 -7.23 0.59
CA GLN A 41 5.70 -7.96 -0.14
C GLN A 41 7.09 -7.59 0.39
N LEU A 42 7.31 -6.30 0.62
CA LEU A 42 8.58 -5.80 1.17
C LEU A 42 8.83 -6.37 2.56
N ALA A 43 7.80 -6.40 3.43
CA ALA A 43 7.91 -7.04 4.75
C ALA A 43 8.33 -8.51 4.64
N TRP A 44 7.69 -9.25 3.74
CA TRP A 44 8.01 -10.67 3.51
C TRP A 44 9.45 -10.87 3.00
N ALA A 45 9.87 -10.12 1.98
CA ALA A 45 11.23 -10.22 1.46
C ALA A 45 12.28 -9.75 2.49
N TYR A 46 11.96 -8.72 3.28
CA TYR A 46 12.83 -8.20 4.35
C TYR A 46 13.10 -9.27 5.42
N MET A 47 12.08 -9.98 5.88
CA MET A 47 12.25 -11.08 6.81
C MET A 47 13.06 -12.24 6.22
N GLN A 48 12.83 -12.56 4.93
CA GLN A 48 13.62 -13.59 4.25
C GLN A 48 15.09 -13.20 4.13
N TYR A 49 15.37 -11.94 3.83
CA TYR A 49 16.75 -11.43 3.78
C TYR A 49 17.39 -11.42 5.16
N LEU A 50 16.67 -11.01 6.20
CA LEU A 50 17.13 -10.99 7.59
C LEU A 50 17.63 -12.37 8.05
N CYS A 51 16.87 -13.43 7.78
CA CYS A 51 17.19 -14.79 8.19
C CYS A 51 18.07 -15.56 7.20
N CYS A 52 18.34 -14.97 6.03
CA CYS A 52 19.16 -15.65 5.02
C CYS A 52 20.60 -15.86 5.50
N ARG A 53 21.07 -17.11 5.46
CA ARG A 53 22.45 -17.47 5.83
C ARG A 53 23.47 -17.12 4.75
N ASN A 54 23.04 -17.11 3.48
CA ASN A 54 23.90 -16.94 2.30
C ASN A 54 23.35 -15.77 1.46
N ARG A 55 23.42 -14.54 2.00
CA ARG A 55 22.99 -13.34 1.28
C ARG A 55 23.79 -13.16 0.00
N VAL A 56 23.14 -12.75 -1.08
CA VAL A 56 23.76 -12.48 -2.36
C VAL A 56 23.96 -10.97 -2.47
N HIS A 57 25.19 -10.56 -2.70
CA HIS A 57 25.52 -9.15 -2.96
C HIS A 57 25.86 -9.00 -4.44
N TYR A 58 25.18 -8.08 -5.11
CA TYR A 58 25.45 -7.76 -6.50
C TYR A 58 26.54 -6.70 -6.53
N ASN A 59 27.75 -7.08 -6.98
CA ASN A 59 28.82 -6.12 -7.23
C ASN A 59 28.42 -5.32 -8.46
N GLY A 60 27.97 -4.08 -8.27
CA GLY A 60 28.00 -3.12 -9.37
C GLY A 60 29.45 -3.09 -9.89
N GLU A 61 29.65 -3.25 -11.20
CA GLU A 61 30.95 -3.17 -11.82
C GLU A 61 31.66 -1.91 -11.30
N ARG A 62 32.84 -2.11 -10.69
CA ARG A 62 33.68 -0.99 -10.29
C ARG A 62 34.11 -0.30 -11.59
N GLY A 63 33.32 0.64 -12.04
CA GLY A 63 33.73 1.57 -13.07
C GLY A 63 34.88 2.39 -12.55
N THR A 64 36.03 2.22 -13.20
CA THR A 64 37.16 3.13 -13.39
C THR A 64 37.70 3.96 -12.22
N GLU A 65 39.01 4.01 -12.17
CA GLU A 65 39.96 4.59 -11.22
C GLU A 65 39.82 6.09 -10.84
N ASN A 66 38.68 6.72 -11.05
CA ASN A 66 38.46 8.13 -10.69
C ASN A 66 37.22 8.27 -9.79
N GLY A 67 37.34 7.89 -8.55
CA GLY A 67 36.74 8.43 -7.33
C GLY A 67 35.25 8.91 -7.32
N GLU A 68 34.51 8.85 -8.37
CA GLU A 68 33.09 9.23 -8.43
C GLU A 68 32.21 7.99 -8.16
N ARG A 69 31.51 7.99 -7.05
CA ARG A 69 30.52 6.99 -6.66
C ARG A 69 29.28 7.14 -7.53
N GLY A 70 29.36 6.66 -8.76
CA GLY A 70 28.26 6.53 -9.69
C GLY A 70 27.69 5.11 -9.67
N ALA A 71 26.99 4.72 -8.59
CA ALA A 71 26.01 3.65 -8.73
C ALA A 71 24.81 4.28 -9.44
N GLU A 72 24.45 3.79 -10.62
CA GLU A 72 23.21 4.20 -11.27
C GLU A 72 22.05 3.99 -10.28
N SER A 73 21.30 5.05 -10.04
CA SER A 73 20.15 5.03 -9.15
C SER A 73 19.12 4.06 -9.73
N GLY A 74 18.98 2.87 -9.11
CA GLY A 74 17.94 1.93 -9.50
C GLY A 74 18.31 0.44 -9.51
N GLU A 75 19.56 0.06 -9.33
CA GLU A 75 19.95 -1.36 -9.29
C GLU A 75 19.84 -1.95 -7.87
N LEU A 76 19.43 -3.23 -7.81
CA LEU A 76 19.38 -4.00 -6.57
C LEU A 76 20.82 -4.36 -6.13
N ARG A 77 21.19 -4.04 -4.87
CA ARG A 77 22.54 -4.26 -4.35
C ARG A 77 22.71 -5.60 -3.66
N ALA A 78 21.68 -6.11 -3.04
CA ALA A 78 21.72 -7.39 -2.34
C ALA A 78 20.34 -8.05 -2.28
N ASP A 79 20.32 -9.39 -2.15
CA ASP A 79 19.10 -10.17 -1.99
C ASP A 79 19.35 -11.42 -1.14
N SER A 80 18.28 -12.07 -0.70
CA SER A 80 18.35 -13.40 -0.09
C SER A 80 18.68 -14.46 -1.14
N CYS A 81 19.37 -15.56 -0.75
CA CYS A 81 19.76 -16.61 -1.70
C CYS A 81 18.55 -17.39 -2.25
N GLY A 82 17.41 -17.42 -1.54
CA GLY A 82 16.23 -18.20 -1.93
C GLY A 82 16.32 -19.72 -1.71
N GLU A 83 17.49 -20.27 -1.39
CA GLU A 83 17.75 -21.72 -1.39
C GLU A 83 18.05 -22.30 0.00
N CYS A 84 18.57 -21.50 0.94
CA CYS A 84 18.86 -21.99 2.28
C CYS A 84 17.57 -22.38 3.04
N PRO A 85 17.67 -23.21 4.10
CA PRO A 85 16.49 -23.68 4.82
C PRO A 85 15.58 -22.57 5.32
N GLU A 86 16.15 -21.47 5.84
CA GLU A 86 15.40 -20.30 6.31
C GLU A 86 14.65 -19.61 5.16
N CYS A 87 15.33 -19.39 4.03
CA CYS A 87 14.68 -18.83 2.85
C CYS A 87 13.49 -19.69 2.39
N LYS A 88 13.64 -21.01 2.37
CA LYS A 88 12.56 -21.93 1.99
C LYS A 88 11.39 -21.87 2.96
N LYS A 89 11.64 -21.85 4.29
CA LYS A 89 10.59 -21.77 5.29
C LYS A 89 9.84 -20.43 5.21
N ILE A 90 10.58 -19.33 5.09
CA ILE A 90 9.96 -17.99 5.01
C ILE A 90 9.24 -17.81 3.68
N SER A 91 9.79 -18.30 2.56
CA SER A 91 9.10 -18.24 1.26
C SER A 91 7.79 -19.02 1.24
N GLN A 92 7.66 -20.03 2.08
CA GLN A 92 6.44 -20.81 2.26
C GLN A 92 5.57 -20.32 3.43
N LEU A 93 6.01 -19.26 4.16
CA LEU A 93 5.33 -18.72 5.35
C LEU A 93 5.12 -19.78 6.45
N VAL A 94 6.08 -20.69 6.61
CA VAL A 94 6.04 -21.80 7.62
C VAL A 94 7.19 -21.72 8.63
N HIS A 95 7.89 -20.59 8.69
CA HIS A 95 8.95 -20.41 9.68
C HIS A 95 8.36 -20.29 11.09
N PRO A 96 8.82 -21.08 12.08
CA PRO A 96 8.21 -21.15 13.40
C PRO A 96 8.30 -19.85 14.21
N ASP A 97 9.31 -19.03 13.93
CA ASP A 97 9.52 -17.74 14.61
C ASP A 97 8.99 -16.54 13.80
N LEU A 98 8.13 -16.80 12.80
CA LEU A 98 7.45 -15.79 12.00
C LEU A 98 5.97 -15.77 12.35
N HIS A 99 5.50 -14.63 12.85
CA HIS A 99 4.13 -14.46 13.32
C HIS A 99 3.45 -13.31 12.58
N PHE A 100 2.13 -13.42 12.42
CA PHE A 100 1.31 -12.41 11.78
C PHE A 100 0.16 -11.99 12.69
N VAL A 101 -0.15 -10.71 12.65
CA VAL A 101 -1.37 -10.12 13.22
C VAL A 101 -2.02 -9.27 12.14
N PHE A 102 -3.32 -9.42 11.97
CA PHE A 102 -4.09 -8.75 10.94
C PHE A 102 -5.53 -8.54 11.39
N PRO A 103 -6.25 -7.58 10.79
CA PRO A 103 -7.66 -7.35 11.11
C PRO A 103 -8.49 -8.58 10.79
N ASN A 104 -9.25 -9.05 11.77
CA ASN A 104 -10.08 -10.24 11.64
C ASN A 104 -11.55 -9.93 11.98
N PRO A 105 -12.51 -10.65 11.35
CA PRO A 105 -13.94 -10.46 11.61
C PRO A 105 -14.34 -11.04 12.98
N PRO A 106 -15.44 -10.55 13.58
CA PRO A 106 -16.00 -11.18 14.76
C PRO A 106 -16.59 -12.56 14.38
N ASN A 107 -16.37 -13.56 15.23
CA ASN A 107 -16.96 -14.90 15.08
C ASN A 107 -17.94 -15.27 16.19
N GLY A 108 -18.35 -14.28 17.00
CA GLY A 108 -19.23 -14.50 18.16
C GLY A 108 -18.49 -14.86 19.45
N SER A 109 -17.18 -15.14 19.39
CA SER A 109 -16.32 -15.34 20.57
C SER A 109 -15.71 -14.03 21.02
N PRO A 110 -15.67 -13.73 22.32
CA PRO A 110 -14.95 -12.57 22.84
C PRO A 110 -13.42 -12.69 22.73
N SER A 111 -12.90 -13.90 22.52
CA SER A 111 -11.47 -14.19 22.41
C SER A 111 -11.02 -14.44 20.97
N VAL A 112 -11.83 -14.06 19.96
CA VAL A 112 -11.43 -14.22 18.57
C VAL A 112 -10.16 -13.43 18.26
N SER A 113 -9.26 -14.06 17.51
CA SER A 113 -7.96 -13.48 17.16
C SER A 113 -7.54 -13.85 15.74
N SER A 114 -6.45 -13.26 15.26
CA SER A 114 -5.83 -13.58 13.98
C SER A 114 -5.44 -15.06 13.85
N GLU A 115 -5.20 -15.75 14.97
CA GLU A 115 -4.87 -17.19 14.98
C GLU A 115 -6.02 -18.03 14.40
N ASP A 116 -7.28 -17.63 14.64
CA ASP A 116 -8.47 -18.34 14.15
C ASP A 116 -8.63 -18.28 12.60
N TYR A 117 -7.96 -17.34 11.96
CA TYR A 117 -8.00 -17.09 10.51
C TYR A 117 -6.62 -17.20 9.85
N MET A 118 -5.63 -17.77 10.56
CA MET A 118 -4.25 -17.79 10.07
C MET A 118 -4.10 -18.62 8.80
N ALA A 119 -4.80 -19.75 8.69
CA ALA A 119 -4.71 -20.62 7.51
C ALA A 119 -5.21 -19.90 6.25
N GLU A 120 -6.35 -19.22 6.35
CA GLU A 120 -6.93 -18.42 5.26
C GLU A 120 -6.05 -17.23 4.90
N PHE A 121 -5.49 -16.54 5.90
CA PHE A 121 -4.60 -15.41 5.67
C PHE A 121 -3.31 -15.83 4.94
N LEU A 122 -2.67 -16.91 5.37
CA LEU A 122 -1.47 -17.41 4.72
C LEU A 122 -1.75 -17.90 3.29
N SER A 123 -2.92 -18.49 3.03
CA SER A 123 -3.34 -18.87 1.68
C SER A 123 -3.57 -17.64 0.81
N PHE A 124 -4.28 -16.64 1.34
CA PHE A 124 -4.48 -15.34 0.69
C PHE A 124 -3.15 -14.66 0.33
N LEU A 125 -2.19 -14.60 1.27
CA LEU A 125 -0.87 -14.01 0.99
C LEU A 125 -0.13 -14.71 -0.14
N ARG A 126 -0.22 -16.06 -0.22
CA ARG A 126 0.43 -16.82 -1.28
C ARG A 126 -0.25 -16.60 -2.63
N GLU A 127 -1.58 -16.67 -2.68
CA GLU A 127 -2.37 -16.52 -3.90
C GLU A 127 -2.25 -15.10 -4.48
N GLN A 128 -2.35 -14.09 -3.64
CA GLN A 128 -2.23 -12.69 -4.03
C GLN A 128 -0.77 -12.19 -4.08
N ARG A 129 0.21 -13.06 -3.79
CA ARG A 129 1.62 -12.69 -3.69
C ARG A 129 1.86 -11.47 -2.78
N ALA A 130 1.07 -11.35 -1.71
CA ALA A 130 1.06 -10.25 -0.75
C ALA A 130 0.81 -8.84 -1.36
N LEU A 131 0.04 -8.77 -2.46
CA LEU A 131 -0.44 -7.53 -3.09
C LEU A 131 -1.94 -7.28 -2.86
N GLY A 132 -2.62 -8.21 -2.19
CA GLY A 132 -4.04 -8.05 -1.87
C GLY A 132 -4.28 -6.98 -0.80
N THR A 133 -5.40 -6.28 -0.93
CA THR A 133 -5.86 -5.29 0.04
C THR A 133 -6.66 -5.94 1.18
N LEU A 134 -6.95 -5.18 2.25
CA LEU A 134 -7.83 -5.66 3.33
C LEU A 134 -9.23 -6.00 2.80
N ASP A 135 -9.74 -5.24 1.84
CA ASP A 135 -11.03 -5.52 1.19
C ASP A 135 -10.98 -6.81 0.36
N ASP A 136 -9.84 -7.12 -0.27
CA ASP A 136 -9.63 -8.38 -0.98
C ASP A 136 -9.60 -9.55 -0.01
N PHE A 137 -8.95 -9.40 1.15
CA PHE A 137 -8.95 -10.42 2.18
C PHE A 137 -10.35 -10.65 2.78
N ASN A 138 -11.11 -9.59 3.03
CA ASN A 138 -12.49 -9.70 3.50
C ASN A 138 -13.39 -10.46 2.51
N ARG A 139 -13.21 -10.22 1.20
CA ARG A 139 -13.89 -10.99 0.14
C ARG A 139 -13.43 -12.44 0.08
N TYR A 140 -12.13 -12.69 0.27
CA TYR A 140 -11.56 -14.04 0.30
C TYR A 140 -12.16 -14.90 1.42
N LEU A 141 -12.51 -14.29 2.55
CA LEU A 141 -13.18 -14.98 3.65
C LEU A 141 -14.65 -15.32 3.35
N ASP A 142 -15.21 -14.91 2.19
CA ASP A 142 -16.59 -15.17 1.72
C ASP A 142 -17.66 -14.91 2.80
N ARG A 143 -17.54 -13.77 3.49
CA ARG A 143 -18.44 -13.35 4.57
C ARG A 143 -18.90 -11.92 4.32
N ASP A 144 -20.16 -11.65 4.67
CA ASP A 144 -20.71 -10.28 4.75
C ASP A 144 -20.05 -9.53 5.94
N ILE A 145 -18.74 -9.28 5.81
CA ILE A 145 -17.90 -8.70 6.87
C ILE A 145 -18.10 -7.20 6.86
N LYS A 146 -18.82 -6.70 7.87
CA LYS A 146 -19.05 -5.25 8.03
C LYS A 146 -17.88 -4.54 8.70
N THR A 147 -17.14 -5.23 9.56
CA THR A 147 -16.07 -4.60 10.35
C THR A 147 -15.03 -5.64 10.72
N THR A 148 -13.76 -5.35 10.40
CA THR A 148 -12.60 -6.11 10.88
C THR A 148 -11.75 -5.24 11.76
N MET A 149 -11.12 -5.83 12.78
CA MET A 149 -10.24 -5.12 13.69
C MET A 149 -9.20 -6.06 14.30
N ILE A 150 -8.12 -5.49 14.81
CA ILE A 150 -7.15 -6.16 15.66
C ILE A 150 -7.55 -5.90 17.10
N ARG A 151 -7.73 -6.96 17.89
CA ARG A 151 -8.27 -6.92 19.25
C ARG A 151 -7.19 -7.08 20.30
N GLU A 152 -7.56 -6.83 21.56
CA GLU A 152 -6.70 -7.10 22.73
C GLU A 152 -6.21 -8.56 22.76
N SER A 153 -7.06 -9.52 22.37
CA SER A 153 -6.67 -10.94 22.27
C SER A 153 -5.51 -11.18 21.31
N ASP A 154 -5.46 -10.44 20.18
CA ASP A 154 -4.34 -10.49 19.24
C ASP A 154 -3.06 -9.96 19.89
N ALA A 155 -3.13 -8.82 20.57
CA ALA A 155 -1.99 -8.21 21.25
C ALA A 155 -1.47 -9.10 22.41
N ALA A 156 -2.36 -9.68 23.21
CA ALA A 156 -1.98 -10.61 24.27
C ALA A 156 -1.28 -11.87 23.72
N ASN A 157 -1.75 -12.40 22.57
CA ASN A 157 -1.09 -13.52 21.90
C ASN A 157 0.32 -13.13 21.41
N VAL A 158 0.48 -11.92 20.86
CA VAL A 158 1.79 -11.38 20.44
C VAL A 158 2.75 -11.31 21.63
N VAL A 159 2.34 -10.68 22.74
CA VAL A 159 3.18 -10.52 23.93
C VAL A 159 3.62 -11.90 24.45
N ARG A 160 2.70 -12.86 24.51
CA ARG A 160 3.01 -14.24 24.93
C ARG A 160 4.01 -14.90 23.97
N THR A 161 3.79 -14.80 22.68
CA THR A 161 4.59 -15.46 21.65
C THR A 161 6.00 -14.87 21.56
N LEU A 162 6.13 -13.56 21.53
CA LEU A 162 7.43 -12.89 21.57
C LEU A 162 8.18 -13.09 22.88
N GLY A 163 7.48 -13.38 23.98
CA GLY A 163 8.07 -13.74 25.27
C GLY A 163 8.77 -15.12 25.30
N MET A 164 8.44 -16.00 24.35
CA MET A 164 9.08 -17.31 24.26
C MET A 164 10.46 -17.23 23.62
N LYS A 165 11.33 -18.22 23.89
CA LYS A 165 12.60 -18.35 23.18
C LYS A 165 12.33 -18.68 21.70
N PRO A 166 13.10 -18.11 20.75
CA PRO A 166 12.96 -18.49 19.35
C PRO A 166 13.24 -19.97 19.17
N TYR A 167 12.43 -20.64 18.38
CA TYR A 167 12.51 -22.08 18.17
C TYR A 167 13.80 -22.48 17.45
N GLU A 168 14.21 -21.69 16.44
CA GLU A 168 15.42 -21.94 15.66
C GLU A 168 16.64 -21.14 16.15
N GLY A 169 16.52 -20.41 17.29
CA GLY A 169 17.62 -19.68 17.90
C GLY A 169 18.04 -18.41 17.17
N GLY A 170 17.22 -17.91 16.24
CA GLY A 170 17.46 -16.72 15.44
C GLY A 170 16.58 -15.53 15.83
N TRP A 171 16.06 -14.83 14.84
CA TRP A 171 15.19 -13.68 14.99
C TRP A 171 13.74 -14.11 15.30
N ARG A 172 13.10 -13.41 16.24
CA ARG A 172 11.63 -13.38 16.36
C ARG A 172 11.10 -12.34 15.42
N MET A 173 10.19 -12.71 14.55
CA MET A 173 9.65 -11.84 13.52
C MET A 173 8.15 -11.74 13.68
N LEU A 174 7.66 -10.51 13.78
CA LEU A 174 6.24 -10.20 13.84
C LEU A 174 5.89 -9.23 12.72
N VAL A 175 4.86 -9.53 11.96
CA VAL A 175 4.24 -8.61 11.01
C VAL A 175 2.85 -8.26 11.54
N ILE A 176 2.60 -6.97 11.72
CA ILE A 176 1.28 -6.43 12.03
C ILE A 176 0.78 -5.72 10.78
N TRP A 177 -0.16 -6.35 10.10
CA TRP A 177 -0.80 -5.76 8.92
C TRP A 177 -1.99 -4.91 9.32
N ARG A 178 -2.06 -3.67 8.82
CA ARG A 178 -3.10 -2.68 9.13
C ARG A 178 -3.23 -2.37 10.63
N PRO A 179 -2.14 -1.97 11.29
CA PRO A 179 -2.19 -1.57 12.70
C PRO A 179 -3.15 -0.41 12.98
N SER A 180 -3.53 0.39 11.98
CA SER A 180 -4.62 1.37 12.07
C SER A 180 -5.98 0.77 12.45
N LYS A 181 -6.17 -0.54 12.27
CA LYS A 181 -7.38 -1.26 12.67
C LYS A 181 -7.31 -1.87 14.07
N MET A 182 -6.30 -1.54 14.87
CA MET A 182 -6.23 -1.90 16.29
C MET A 182 -7.26 -1.13 17.11
N ASN A 183 -7.92 -1.82 18.04
CA ASN A 183 -8.62 -1.11 19.11
C ASN A 183 -7.61 -0.50 20.11
N LYS A 184 -8.07 0.41 20.96
CA LYS A 184 -7.18 1.11 21.92
C LYS A 184 -6.51 0.17 22.89
N GLU A 185 -7.19 -0.87 23.31
CA GLU A 185 -6.73 -1.88 24.25
C GLU A 185 -5.55 -2.66 23.64
N ALA A 186 -5.71 -3.17 22.42
CA ALA A 186 -4.65 -3.86 21.67
C ALA A 186 -3.42 -2.97 21.47
N ALA A 187 -3.65 -1.73 21.06
CA ALA A 187 -2.56 -0.78 20.83
C ALA A 187 -1.77 -0.49 22.11
N ASN A 188 -2.45 -0.31 23.25
CA ASN A 188 -1.80 -0.07 24.54
C ASN A 188 -1.02 -1.28 25.04
N GLU A 189 -1.54 -2.50 24.85
CA GLU A 189 -0.86 -3.74 25.25
C GLU A 189 0.47 -3.91 24.51
N LEU A 190 0.54 -3.49 23.25
CA LEU A 190 1.76 -3.58 22.44
C LEU A 190 2.82 -2.53 22.80
N LEU A 191 2.46 -1.41 23.44
CA LEU A 191 3.40 -0.33 23.75
C LEU A 191 4.63 -0.82 24.53
N LYS A 192 4.41 -1.67 25.53
CA LYS A 192 5.52 -2.22 26.34
C LYS A 192 6.49 -3.06 25.51
N THR A 193 5.97 -3.86 24.58
CA THR A 193 6.78 -4.68 23.67
C THR A 193 7.53 -3.82 22.65
N LEU A 194 6.96 -2.69 22.24
CA LEU A 194 7.61 -1.72 21.37
C LEU A 194 8.68 -0.90 22.10
N GLU A 195 8.55 -0.68 23.40
CA GLU A 195 9.53 0.07 24.20
C GLU A 195 10.72 -0.80 24.60
N GLU A 196 10.44 -2.01 25.08
CA GLU A 196 11.43 -2.92 25.65
C GLU A 196 11.40 -4.29 24.96
N PRO A 197 11.81 -4.38 23.70
CA PRO A 197 11.79 -5.64 22.97
C PRO A 197 12.86 -6.60 23.48
N LEU A 198 12.56 -7.88 23.44
CA LEU A 198 13.57 -8.89 23.68
C LEU A 198 14.65 -8.88 22.57
N PRO A 199 15.90 -9.29 22.87
CA PRO A 199 16.97 -9.34 21.87
C PRO A 199 16.55 -10.12 20.62
N GLN A 200 17.05 -9.73 19.45
CA GLN A 200 16.75 -10.36 18.16
C GLN A 200 15.23 -10.44 17.87
N THR A 201 14.53 -9.36 18.16
CA THR A 201 13.11 -9.20 17.79
C THR A 201 12.98 -8.13 16.71
N LEU A 202 12.23 -8.44 15.64
CA LEU A 202 11.86 -7.50 14.60
C LEU A 202 10.32 -7.45 14.52
N ILE A 203 9.76 -6.26 14.71
CA ILE A 203 8.34 -5.97 14.57
C ILE A 203 8.17 -5.08 13.36
N LEU A 204 7.51 -5.58 12.33
CA LEU A 204 7.17 -4.83 11.12
C LEU A 204 5.67 -4.49 11.16
N LEU A 205 5.38 -3.21 11.27
CA LEU A 205 4.04 -2.67 11.07
C LEU A 205 3.90 -2.31 9.59
N VAL A 206 2.79 -2.65 8.98
CA VAL A 206 2.51 -2.39 7.56
C VAL A 206 1.18 -1.67 7.44
N ASP A 207 1.21 -0.39 7.02
CA ASP A 207 0.02 0.44 6.87
C ASP A 207 0.13 1.43 5.70
N ASP A 208 -0.99 2.03 5.30
CA ASP A 208 -1.04 3.04 4.24
C ASP A 208 -0.96 4.48 4.79
N SER A 209 -1.38 4.72 6.03
CA SER A 209 -1.40 6.04 6.66
C SER A 209 -1.01 5.97 8.14
N THR A 210 -0.49 7.08 8.66
CA THR A 210 -0.23 7.26 10.10
C THR A 210 -1.39 7.93 10.83
N GLU A 211 -2.42 8.41 10.12
CA GLU A 211 -3.49 9.25 10.69
C GLU A 211 -4.38 8.49 11.67
N GLU A 212 -4.63 7.20 11.40
CA GLU A 212 -5.45 6.35 12.27
C GLU A 212 -4.61 5.64 13.35
N LEU A 213 -3.28 5.76 13.31
CA LEU A 213 -2.38 5.17 14.31
C LEU A 213 -2.29 6.05 15.58
N LEU A 214 -2.17 5.40 16.73
CA LEU A 214 -1.90 6.14 17.96
C LEU A 214 -0.54 6.85 17.86
N PRO A 215 -0.45 8.16 18.20
CA PRO A 215 0.82 8.89 18.21
C PRO A 215 1.91 8.22 19.06
N THR A 216 1.50 7.50 20.11
CA THR A 216 2.39 6.73 20.98
C THR A 216 3.06 5.56 20.27
N ILE A 217 2.39 4.91 19.31
CA ILE A 217 3.00 3.88 18.45
C ILE A 217 3.95 4.53 17.46
N VAL A 218 3.49 5.57 16.75
CA VAL A 218 4.28 6.26 15.72
C VAL A 218 5.60 6.80 16.27
N SER A 219 5.61 7.28 17.54
CA SER A 219 6.82 7.78 18.19
C SER A 219 7.86 6.70 18.55
N ARG A 220 7.49 5.41 18.51
CA ARG A 220 8.33 4.26 18.90
C ARG A 220 8.77 3.39 17.73
N VAL A 221 8.32 3.70 16.54
CA VAL A 221 8.65 2.94 15.32
C VAL A 221 9.48 3.76 14.35
N GLN A 222 10.40 3.13 13.67
CA GLN A 222 11.12 3.75 12.56
C GLN A 222 10.24 3.73 11.32
N VAL A 223 9.82 4.89 10.85
CA VAL A 223 8.98 5.00 9.66
C VAL A 223 9.84 4.84 8.40
N VAL A 224 9.51 3.86 7.59
CA VAL A 224 10.07 3.60 6.26
C VAL A 224 8.98 3.86 5.23
N ARG A 225 9.09 4.97 4.51
CA ARG A 225 8.11 5.34 3.49
C ARG A 225 8.45 4.69 2.16
N LEU A 226 7.48 3.97 1.61
CA LEU A 226 7.56 3.44 0.26
C LEU A 226 7.29 4.56 -0.75
N LYS A 227 7.92 4.46 -1.91
CA LYS A 227 7.58 5.33 -3.04
C LYS A 227 6.27 4.85 -3.65
N SER A 228 5.31 5.75 -3.82
CA SER A 228 4.11 5.40 -4.56
C SER A 228 4.45 5.24 -6.03
N GLU A 229 4.24 4.04 -6.57
CA GLU A 229 4.39 3.74 -7.99
C GLU A 229 3.10 4.00 -8.77
N ALA A 230 2.26 4.88 -8.26
CA ALA A 230 0.97 5.22 -8.87
C ALA A 230 1.06 5.55 -10.39
N GLY A 231 2.25 5.94 -10.88
CA GLY A 231 2.51 6.16 -12.29
C GLY A 231 2.59 4.87 -13.12
N GLU A 232 3.21 3.80 -12.59
CA GLU A 232 3.38 2.53 -13.31
C GLU A 232 2.10 1.66 -13.24
N ARG A 233 1.37 1.71 -12.12
CA ARG A 233 0.10 0.99 -11.94
C ARG A 233 -1.07 1.53 -12.76
N ARG A 234 -0.95 2.70 -13.37
CA ARG A 234 -1.95 3.19 -14.33
C ARG A 234 -2.08 2.33 -15.57
N VAL A 235 -1.04 1.55 -15.89
CA VAL A 235 -1.09 0.60 -17.00
C VAL A 235 -2.07 -0.55 -16.69
N GLU A 236 -2.16 -0.98 -15.42
CA GLU A 236 -3.09 -2.05 -15.00
C GLU A 236 -4.56 -1.59 -14.96
N ASN A 237 -4.81 -0.30 -14.68
CA ASN A 237 -6.14 0.31 -14.70
C ASN A 237 -6.44 1.04 -16.03
N ALA A 238 -5.76 0.68 -17.10
CA ALA A 238 -5.97 1.28 -18.44
C ALA A 238 -7.42 1.16 -18.93
N GLU A 239 -8.19 0.22 -18.40
CA GLU A 239 -9.63 0.06 -18.67
C GLU A 239 -10.46 1.28 -18.24
N PHE A 240 -10.04 2.03 -17.20
CA PHE A 240 -10.71 3.26 -16.78
C PHE A 240 -10.35 4.48 -17.64
N GLY A 241 -9.28 4.41 -18.43
CA GLY A 241 -8.83 5.51 -19.28
C GLY A 241 -9.91 6.02 -20.22
N PRO A 242 -10.54 5.18 -21.07
CA PRO A 242 -11.62 5.58 -21.94
C PRO A 242 -12.81 6.19 -21.19
N LEU A 243 -13.20 5.57 -20.06
CA LEU A 243 -14.32 6.04 -19.24
C LEU A 243 -14.05 7.43 -18.65
N LEU A 244 -12.84 7.66 -18.14
CA LEU A 244 -12.39 8.95 -17.62
C LEU A 244 -12.36 10.02 -18.70
N VAL A 245 -11.76 9.72 -19.83
CA VAL A 245 -11.64 10.67 -20.95
C VAL A 245 -13.01 11.07 -21.50
N ASP A 246 -13.92 10.13 -21.68
CA ASP A 246 -15.29 10.41 -22.09
C ASP A 246 -16.01 11.31 -21.08
N TRP A 247 -15.87 11.00 -19.78
CA TRP A 247 -16.43 11.84 -18.73
C TRP A 247 -15.83 13.26 -18.76
N LEU A 248 -14.53 13.42 -18.84
CA LEU A 248 -13.87 14.72 -18.92
C LEU A 248 -14.33 15.53 -20.14
N ARG A 249 -14.48 14.89 -21.30
CA ARG A 249 -15.02 15.53 -22.50
C ARG A 249 -16.44 16.04 -22.33
N MET A 250 -17.29 15.29 -21.59
CA MET A 250 -18.67 15.71 -21.28
C MET A 250 -18.72 16.91 -20.34
N LEU A 251 -17.76 17.00 -19.39
CA LEU A 251 -17.64 18.14 -18.47
C LEU A 251 -17.44 19.48 -19.20
N PHE A 252 -16.72 19.48 -20.35
CA PHE A 252 -16.55 20.68 -21.17
C PHE A 252 -17.80 21.07 -21.96
N LYS A 253 -18.50 20.07 -22.48
CA LYS A 253 -19.67 20.30 -23.33
C LYS A 253 -20.91 20.71 -22.54
N LEU A 254 -20.98 20.37 -21.25
CA LEU A 254 -22.11 20.60 -20.32
C LEU A 254 -23.48 20.23 -20.91
N LYS A 255 -23.53 19.24 -21.76
CA LYS A 255 -24.78 18.70 -22.25
C LYS A 255 -25.36 17.74 -21.20
N MET A 256 -26.31 18.23 -20.42
CA MET A 256 -26.88 17.52 -19.26
C MET A 256 -27.33 16.11 -19.55
N LYS A 257 -27.93 15.85 -20.71
CA LYS A 257 -28.42 14.52 -21.09
C LYS A 257 -27.25 13.54 -21.35
N GLU A 258 -26.19 14.00 -22.01
CA GLU A 258 -24.99 13.20 -22.30
C GLU A 258 -24.22 12.93 -21.01
N LEU A 259 -24.09 13.95 -20.13
CA LEU A 259 -23.45 13.84 -18.83
C LEU A 259 -24.19 12.84 -17.91
N ALA A 260 -25.53 12.89 -17.88
CA ALA A 260 -26.32 11.95 -17.09
C ALA A 260 -26.10 10.50 -17.54
N GLY A 261 -26.01 10.25 -18.87
CA GLY A 261 -25.70 8.93 -19.39
C GLY A 261 -24.29 8.43 -19.02
N GLN A 262 -23.30 9.34 -18.94
CA GLN A 262 -21.95 8.99 -18.51
C GLN A 262 -21.89 8.69 -17.00
N VAL A 263 -22.58 9.50 -16.20
CA VAL A 263 -22.73 9.27 -14.76
C VAL A 263 -23.42 7.93 -14.47
N GLU A 264 -24.42 7.54 -15.30
CA GLU A 264 -25.03 6.21 -15.18
C GLU A 264 -24.04 5.06 -15.40
N LYS A 265 -23.15 5.18 -16.38
CA LYS A 265 -22.11 4.17 -16.63
C LYS A 265 -21.15 4.05 -15.44
N MET A 266 -20.69 5.20 -14.88
CA MET A 266 -19.81 5.21 -13.70
C MET A 266 -20.52 4.65 -12.46
N ALA A 267 -21.80 4.98 -12.27
CA ALA A 267 -22.60 4.50 -11.15
C ALA A 267 -23.00 3.02 -11.28
N ALA A 268 -22.97 2.45 -12.48
CA ALA A 268 -23.23 1.04 -12.74
C ALA A 268 -22.04 0.13 -12.38
N LEU A 269 -20.84 0.70 -12.20
CA LEU A 269 -19.69 0.00 -11.66
C LEU A 269 -19.98 -0.50 -10.25
N GLY A 270 -19.38 -1.61 -9.87
CA GLY A 270 -19.36 -2.07 -8.49
C GLY A 270 -18.74 -1.01 -7.57
N ARG A 271 -19.11 -1.00 -6.29
CA ARG A 271 -18.63 0.04 -5.35
C ARG A 271 -17.11 0.13 -5.27
N GLU A 272 -16.44 -0.99 -5.30
CA GLU A 272 -14.99 -1.02 -5.27
C GLU A 272 -14.38 -0.49 -6.57
N GLU A 273 -14.97 -0.83 -7.70
CA GLU A 273 -14.57 -0.27 -8.99
C GLU A 273 -14.82 1.25 -9.07
N GLN A 274 -15.89 1.76 -8.43
CA GLN A 274 -16.14 3.20 -8.32
C GLN A 274 -15.02 3.89 -7.54
N LYS A 275 -14.56 3.31 -6.43
CA LYS A 275 -13.41 3.83 -5.66
C LYS A 275 -12.13 3.78 -6.49
N GLN A 276 -11.85 2.66 -7.16
CA GLN A 276 -10.69 2.49 -8.03
C GLN A 276 -10.69 3.50 -9.18
N PHE A 277 -11.85 3.75 -9.79
CA PHE A 277 -12.02 4.78 -10.81
C PHE A 277 -11.69 6.18 -10.26
N LEU A 278 -12.16 6.53 -9.06
CA LEU A 278 -11.86 7.83 -8.45
C LEU A 278 -10.38 7.97 -8.07
N GLN A 279 -9.76 6.92 -7.56
CA GLN A 279 -8.31 6.90 -7.29
C GLN A 279 -7.50 7.02 -8.59
N TYR A 280 -7.91 6.34 -9.65
CA TYR A 280 -7.33 6.50 -10.98
C TYR A 280 -7.45 7.94 -11.47
N ALA A 281 -8.64 8.56 -11.33
CA ALA A 281 -8.87 9.94 -11.70
C ALA A 281 -7.99 10.93 -10.92
N LEU A 282 -7.86 10.76 -9.59
CA LEU A 282 -6.95 11.55 -8.73
C LEU A 282 -5.52 11.49 -9.25
N GLY A 283 -5.06 10.29 -9.55
CA GLY A 283 -3.74 10.10 -10.09
C GLY A 283 -3.54 10.81 -11.44
N VAL A 284 -4.51 10.70 -12.36
CA VAL A 284 -4.44 11.39 -13.68
C VAL A 284 -4.42 12.91 -13.51
N MET A 285 -5.23 13.48 -12.60
CA MET A 285 -5.25 14.93 -12.33
C MET A 285 -3.91 15.42 -11.78
N ARG A 286 -3.28 14.64 -10.90
CA ARG A 286 -1.93 14.93 -10.39
C ARG A 286 -0.91 15.00 -11.52
N ASP A 287 -0.92 14.04 -12.46
CA ASP A 287 0.05 14.04 -13.56
C ASP A 287 -0.21 15.18 -14.54
N CYS A 288 -1.47 15.50 -14.80
CA CYS A 288 -1.83 16.68 -15.58
C CYS A 288 -1.25 17.95 -14.94
N PHE A 289 -1.38 18.07 -13.61
CA PHE A 289 -0.81 19.19 -12.86
C PHE A 289 0.72 19.23 -12.95
N LEU A 290 1.39 18.10 -12.75
CA LEU A 290 2.86 18.02 -12.83
C LEU A 290 3.37 18.33 -14.24
N LYS A 291 2.64 17.93 -15.28
CA LYS A 291 2.96 18.33 -16.65
C LYS A 291 2.80 19.82 -16.85
N SER A 292 1.72 20.39 -16.36
CA SER A 292 1.43 21.83 -16.49
C SER A 292 2.43 22.68 -15.69
N ALA A 293 2.82 22.24 -14.48
CA ALA A 293 3.66 23.01 -13.58
C ALA A 293 5.16 22.78 -13.78
N ALA A 294 5.59 21.57 -14.13
CA ALA A 294 6.99 21.14 -14.17
C ALA A 294 7.43 20.49 -15.49
N GLY A 295 6.54 20.41 -16.50
CA GLY A 295 6.85 19.83 -17.81
C GLY A 295 7.07 18.30 -17.77
N LEU A 296 6.69 17.62 -16.70
CA LEU A 296 6.84 16.17 -16.56
C LEU A 296 5.92 15.41 -17.53
N PRO A 297 6.27 14.21 -17.98
CA PRO A 297 5.43 13.43 -18.88
C PRO A 297 4.08 13.09 -18.23
N CYS A 298 3.00 13.23 -18.98
CA CYS A 298 1.64 12.83 -18.60
C CYS A 298 1.04 12.01 -19.72
N ASN A 299 0.60 10.79 -19.41
CA ASN A 299 -0.12 9.94 -20.36
C ASN A 299 -1.56 9.76 -19.84
N LEU A 300 -2.51 10.34 -20.55
CA LEU A 300 -3.94 10.21 -20.25
C LEU A 300 -4.53 8.89 -20.77
N GLY A 301 -3.83 8.23 -21.70
CA GLY A 301 -4.32 7.01 -22.34
C GLY A 301 -5.60 7.20 -23.15
N SER A 302 -5.87 8.42 -23.64
CA SER A 302 -7.12 8.77 -24.32
C SER A 302 -7.23 8.18 -25.73
N GLY A 303 -6.11 7.78 -26.33
CA GLY A 303 -6.04 7.46 -27.75
C GLY A 303 -6.19 8.68 -28.68
N ASP A 304 -6.32 9.90 -28.12
CA ASP A 304 -6.46 11.16 -28.86
C ASP A 304 -5.31 12.11 -28.49
N ALA A 305 -4.30 12.16 -29.34
CA ALA A 305 -3.10 12.97 -29.12
C ALA A 305 -3.39 14.47 -28.91
N LYS A 306 -4.47 15.00 -29.48
CA LYS A 306 -4.87 16.43 -29.32
C LYS A 306 -5.43 16.64 -27.92
N PHE A 307 -6.25 15.72 -27.41
CA PHE A 307 -6.80 15.78 -26.08
C PHE A 307 -5.67 15.62 -25.03
N ASP A 308 -4.77 14.65 -25.23
CA ASP A 308 -3.64 14.37 -24.35
C ASP A 308 -2.64 15.55 -24.28
N ALA A 309 -2.53 16.34 -25.34
CA ALA A 309 -1.71 17.55 -25.36
C ALA A 309 -2.40 18.75 -24.69
N MET A 310 -3.73 18.87 -24.85
CA MET A 310 -4.49 20.07 -24.43
C MET A 310 -4.97 19.98 -22.97
N PHE A 311 -5.50 18.83 -22.56
CA PHE A 311 -6.18 18.69 -21.27
C PHE A 311 -5.27 18.99 -20.06
N PRO A 312 -4.00 18.51 -20.00
CA PRO A 312 -3.12 18.80 -18.87
C PRO A 312 -2.96 20.29 -18.59
N ASN A 313 -2.94 21.14 -19.63
CA ASN A 313 -2.81 22.59 -19.49
C ASN A 313 -4.03 23.26 -18.83
N MET A 314 -5.13 22.51 -18.65
CA MET A 314 -6.32 23.01 -17.97
C MET A 314 -6.29 22.75 -16.46
N VAL A 315 -5.39 21.89 -16.01
CA VAL A 315 -5.15 21.62 -14.60
C VAL A 315 -3.99 22.50 -14.13
N THR A 316 -4.29 23.50 -13.33
CA THR A 316 -3.34 24.56 -12.92
C THR A 316 -3.26 24.65 -11.40
N VAL A 317 -2.30 25.42 -10.87
CA VAL A 317 -2.19 25.72 -9.42
C VAL A 317 -3.49 26.30 -8.86
N ASN A 318 -4.26 27.04 -9.68
CA ASN A 318 -5.47 27.72 -9.23
C ASN A 318 -6.69 26.78 -9.06
N ASN A 319 -6.66 25.59 -9.64
CA ASN A 319 -7.81 24.69 -9.64
C ASN A 319 -7.52 23.25 -9.18
N ILE A 320 -6.26 22.84 -9.07
CA ILE A 320 -5.90 21.48 -8.68
C ILE A 320 -6.40 21.10 -7.27
N GLU A 321 -6.34 22.04 -6.33
CA GLU A 321 -6.84 21.83 -4.96
C GLU A 321 -8.35 21.57 -4.97
N LEU A 322 -9.11 22.37 -5.69
CA LEU A 322 -10.57 22.22 -5.83
C LEU A 322 -10.96 20.90 -6.52
N ILE A 323 -10.14 20.45 -7.51
CA ILE A 323 -10.34 19.16 -8.19
C ILE A 323 -10.06 18.01 -7.24
N ASN A 324 -8.95 18.07 -6.50
CA ASN A 324 -8.57 17.06 -5.51
C ASN A 324 -9.61 16.93 -4.42
N ASP A 325 -10.06 18.04 -3.83
CA ASP A 325 -11.09 18.05 -2.79
C ASP A 325 -12.39 17.41 -3.31
N ALA A 326 -12.81 17.75 -4.53
CA ALA A 326 -14.02 17.19 -5.10
C ALA A 326 -13.93 15.67 -5.30
N LEU A 327 -12.77 15.16 -5.78
CA LEU A 327 -12.54 13.74 -5.97
C LEU A 327 -12.46 12.97 -4.64
N ASN A 328 -11.77 13.54 -3.64
CA ASN A 328 -11.66 12.94 -2.31
C ASN A 328 -13.01 12.91 -1.60
N ASP A 329 -13.80 13.97 -1.68
CA ASP A 329 -15.16 14.00 -1.10
C ASP A 329 -16.06 12.94 -1.74
N ALA A 330 -15.98 12.75 -3.06
CA ALA A 330 -16.72 11.69 -3.75
C ALA A 330 -16.24 10.29 -3.33
N LEU A 331 -14.92 10.07 -3.21
CA LEU A 331 -14.33 8.83 -2.74
C LEU A 331 -14.79 8.50 -1.33
N PHE A 332 -14.77 9.50 -0.43
CA PHE A 332 -15.25 9.37 0.94
C PHE A 332 -16.77 9.08 1.01
N ALA A 333 -17.59 9.77 0.21
CA ALA A 333 -19.03 9.56 0.14
C ALA A 333 -19.39 8.15 -0.33
N ILE A 334 -18.74 7.67 -1.41
CA ILE A 334 -18.93 6.30 -1.93
C ILE A 334 -18.47 5.27 -0.91
N GLY A 335 -17.35 5.52 -0.21
CA GLY A 335 -16.87 4.67 0.89
C GLY A 335 -17.89 4.53 2.03
N ARG A 336 -18.70 5.56 2.28
CA ARG A 336 -19.79 5.60 3.27
C ARG A 336 -21.17 5.22 2.73
N ASN A 337 -21.23 4.46 1.65
CA ASN A 337 -22.49 3.98 1.06
C ASN A 337 -23.37 5.06 0.42
N ALA A 338 -22.82 6.20 -0.01
CA ALA A 338 -23.60 7.17 -0.77
C ALA A 338 -24.09 6.58 -2.10
N TYR A 339 -25.21 7.09 -2.60
CA TYR A 339 -25.76 6.68 -3.88
C TYR A 339 -24.88 7.20 -5.03
N GLY A 340 -24.24 6.29 -5.77
CA GLY A 340 -23.21 6.61 -6.76
C GLY A 340 -23.63 7.65 -7.80
N LYS A 341 -24.88 7.59 -8.32
CA LYS A 341 -25.37 8.58 -9.29
C LYS A 341 -25.35 10.01 -8.73
N ILE A 342 -25.71 10.21 -7.47
CA ILE A 342 -25.71 11.53 -6.83
C ILE A 342 -24.27 11.98 -6.63
N ALA A 343 -23.41 11.11 -6.08
CA ALA A 343 -22.01 11.43 -5.84
C ALA A 343 -21.26 11.80 -7.14
N PHE A 344 -21.40 11.03 -8.19
CA PHE A 344 -20.76 11.32 -9.48
C PHE A 344 -21.37 12.56 -10.19
N MET A 345 -22.65 12.82 -10.00
CA MET A 345 -23.26 14.02 -10.57
C MET A 345 -22.76 15.29 -9.86
N GLU A 346 -22.72 15.30 -8.53
CA GLU A 346 -22.15 16.41 -7.76
C GLU A 346 -20.68 16.63 -8.10
N LEU A 347 -19.89 15.56 -8.11
CA LEU A 347 -18.49 15.58 -8.53
C LEU A 347 -18.33 16.21 -9.92
N SER A 348 -19.17 15.83 -10.88
CA SER A 348 -19.14 16.36 -12.25
C SER A 348 -19.34 17.86 -12.29
N PHE A 349 -20.27 18.40 -11.52
CA PHE A 349 -20.49 19.84 -11.43
C PHE A 349 -19.33 20.58 -10.77
N ARG A 350 -18.78 20.02 -9.68
CA ARG A 350 -17.65 20.63 -8.96
C ARG A 350 -16.41 20.70 -9.86
N ILE A 351 -16.06 19.61 -10.54
CA ILE A 351 -14.90 19.58 -11.46
C ILE A 351 -15.14 20.50 -12.66
N SER A 352 -16.34 20.51 -13.27
CA SER A 352 -16.64 21.43 -14.37
C SER A 352 -16.50 22.89 -13.95
N LYS A 353 -16.88 23.24 -12.71
CA LYS A 353 -16.70 24.57 -12.15
C LYS A 353 -15.22 24.90 -11.88
N ALA A 354 -14.47 23.93 -11.34
CA ALA A 354 -13.04 24.08 -11.08
C ALA A 354 -12.23 24.29 -12.37
N LEU A 355 -12.49 23.51 -13.41
CA LEU A 355 -11.81 23.62 -14.71
C LEU A 355 -12.10 24.96 -15.44
N LYS A 356 -13.14 25.68 -15.08
CA LYS A 356 -13.45 27.03 -15.60
C LYS A 356 -12.71 28.15 -14.85
N LYS A 357 -12.22 27.89 -13.64
CA LYS A 357 -11.33 28.82 -12.92
C LYS A 357 -9.92 28.68 -13.50
N ARG A 358 -9.59 29.53 -14.47
CA ARG A 358 -8.22 29.67 -14.99
C ARG A 358 -7.39 30.61 -14.15
#